data_11a64c7fe031abdb61d3c4fa3d64fb19
#
_entry.id   11a64c7fe031abdb61d3c4fa3d64fb19
#
_cell.length_a   1.000
_cell.length_b   1.000
_cell.length_c   1.000
_cell.angle_alpha   90.00
_cell.angle_beta   90.00
_cell.angle_gamma   90.00
#
_symmetry.space_group_name_H-M   'P 1'
#
loop_
_entity.id
_entity.type
_entity.pdbx_description
1 polymer ?
#
loop_
_entity_poly.entity_id
_entity_poly.type
_entity_poly.pdbx_seq_one_letter_code
_entity_poly.pdbx_strand_id
1 'polypeptide(L)'
;AVQGQFYLIGILFALGLAAFMRLRPKHTGLTPQRFPTVNSIAGPILIVVTIASFAYASRDGLFGTPENYYSTWSRAWELTLGAVLVIYGSRLQMPQRLSNIAVAVGLAALACTGLVISDTLAFPGPLSLLPIGGAVLIIIGSGGSFSRVLTSRISRWLGDIAYPLYLWHWPLLIIFTVALGLETPPWWLGVIIIAVSLGLADVTHRFVEKPLRQHRKRPLADDLPVHRGLADLRTRKGAARGVGGCL
;
A
#
# COMPACT_ATOMS: atom_id res chain seq x y z
N ALA A 1 -9.38 3.30 13.77
CA ALA A 1 -9.78 4.70 13.66
C ALA A 1 -8.74 5.59 12.97
N VAL A 2 -7.45 5.54 13.33
CA VAL A 2 -6.38 6.39 12.75
C VAL A 2 -6.29 6.24 11.22
N GLN A 3 -6.33 5.02 10.72
CA GLN A 3 -6.26 4.74 9.27
C GLN A 3 -7.44 5.36 8.50
N GLY A 4 -8.65 5.31 9.06
CA GLY A 4 -9.83 5.94 8.44
C GLY A 4 -9.72 7.47 8.38
N GLN A 5 -9.21 8.10 9.44
CA GLN A 5 -8.94 9.55 9.48
C GLN A 5 -7.90 9.94 8.42
N PHE A 6 -6.86 9.12 8.24
CA PHE A 6 -5.84 9.37 7.23
C PHE A 6 -6.39 9.27 5.81
N TYR A 7 -7.23 8.28 5.50
CA TYR A 7 -7.89 8.20 4.20
C TYR A 7 -8.77 9.42 3.92
N LEU A 8 -9.52 9.90 4.91
CA LEU A 8 -10.33 11.11 4.76
C LEU A 8 -9.46 12.33 4.48
N ILE A 9 -8.40 12.54 5.27
CA ILE A 9 -7.43 13.62 5.07
C ILE A 9 -6.77 13.52 3.69
N GLY A 10 -6.38 12.32 3.25
CA GLY A 10 -5.79 12.07 1.94
C GLY A 10 -6.73 12.42 0.79
N ILE A 11 -8.01 12.07 0.90
CA ILE A 11 -9.03 12.43 -0.09
C ILE A 11 -9.24 13.95 -0.12
N LEU A 12 -9.36 14.59 1.03
CA LEU A 12 -9.52 16.04 1.12
C LEU A 12 -8.30 16.79 0.56
N PHE A 13 -7.10 16.32 0.85
CA PHE A 13 -5.85 16.84 0.29
C PHE A 13 -5.83 16.70 -1.25
N ALA A 14 -6.17 15.53 -1.78
CA ALA A 14 -6.22 15.28 -3.22
C ALA A 14 -7.26 16.18 -3.92
N LEU A 15 -8.45 16.32 -3.32
CA LEU A 15 -9.51 17.21 -3.82
C LEU A 15 -9.09 18.67 -3.76
N GLY A 16 -8.47 19.12 -2.65
CA GLY A 16 -7.93 20.46 -2.49
C GLY A 16 -6.87 20.79 -3.53
N LEU A 17 -5.94 19.84 -3.77
CA LEU A 17 -4.90 19.99 -4.79
C LEU A 17 -5.50 20.05 -6.21
N ALA A 18 -6.49 19.22 -6.50
CA ALA A 18 -7.19 19.23 -7.79
C ALA A 18 -7.97 20.54 -7.99
N ALA A 19 -8.66 21.04 -6.96
CA ALA A 19 -9.34 22.32 -6.99
C ALA A 19 -8.36 23.48 -7.21
N PHE A 20 -7.25 23.51 -6.46
CA PHE A 20 -6.18 24.50 -6.61
C PHE A 20 -5.61 24.53 -8.04
N MET A 21 -5.40 23.36 -8.64
CA MET A 21 -4.92 23.26 -10.03
C MET A 21 -5.96 23.73 -11.05
N ARG A 22 -7.28 23.53 -10.78
CA ARG A 22 -8.36 24.03 -11.64
C ARG A 22 -8.58 25.53 -11.55
N LEU A 23 -8.36 26.12 -10.38
CA LEU A 23 -8.53 27.56 -10.13
C LEU A 23 -7.38 28.41 -10.67
N ARG A 24 -6.25 27.81 -11.08
CA ARG A 24 -5.17 28.55 -11.72
C ARG A 24 -5.65 29.06 -13.09
N PRO A 25 -5.53 30.38 -13.37
CA PRO A 25 -5.92 30.94 -14.65
C PRO A 25 -5.10 30.27 -15.76
N LYS A 26 -5.79 29.81 -16.81
CA LYS A 26 -5.16 29.37 -18.04
C LYS A 26 -4.55 30.61 -18.71
N HIS A 27 -3.27 30.85 -18.46
CA HIS A 27 -2.56 31.87 -19.23
C HIS A 27 -2.50 31.41 -20.70
N THR A 28 -3.22 32.11 -21.55
CA THR A 28 -3.21 32.00 -23.02
C THR A 28 -1.92 32.63 -23.56
N GLY A 29 -0.76 32.05 -23.22
CA GLY A 29 0.52 32.49 -23.73
C GLY A 29 1.18 31.39 -24.56
N LEU A 30 1.72 31.77 -25.70
CA LEU A 30 2.28 30.93 -26.78
C LEU A 30 3.56 30.13 -26.42
N THR A 31 3.94 30.06 -25.16
CA THR A 31 5.05 29.22 -24.71
C THR A 31 4.52 27.97 -23.98
N PRO A 32 5.00 26.75 -24.32
CA PRO A 32 4.66 25.55 -23.58
C PRO A 32 5.29 25.62 -22.19
N GLN A 33 4.66 26.34 -21.25
CA GLN A 33 5.06 26.27 -19.86
C GLN A 33 4.74 24.84 -19.37
N ARG A 34 5.78 24.13 -18.95
CA ARG A 34 5.66 22.86 -18.21
C ARG A 34 4.81 23.15 -16.96
N PHE A 35 3.52 22.81 -17.04
CA PHE A 35 2.67 22.86 -15.85
C PHE A 35 3.32 22.00 -14.77
N PRO A 36 3.46 22.48 -13.52
CA PRO A 36 3.93 21.64 -12.45
C PRO A 36 2.99 20.44 -12.35
N THR A 37 3.52 19.26 -12.60
CA THR A 37 2.81 18.01 -12.47
C THR A 37 2.34 17.89 -11.02
N VAL A 38 1.20 17.22 -10.75
CA VAL A 38 0.72 16.96 -9.37
C VAL A 38 1.87 16.47 -8.48
N ASN A 39 2.73 15.60 -9.00
CA ASN A 39 3.89 15.06 -8.31
C ASN A 39 4.93 16.13 -7.92
N SER A 40 5.03 17.22 -8.68
CA SER A 40 5.98 18.32 -8.42
C SER A 40 5.59 19.18 -7.20
N ILE A 41 4.30 19.20 -6.87
CA ILE A 41 3.80 19.94 -5.71
C ILE A 41 3.56 18.98 -4.53
N ALA A 42 2.90 17.84 -4.79
CA ALA A 42 2.57 16.88 -3.75
C ALA A 42 3.82 16.20 -3.16
N GLY A 43 4.82 15.91 -3.99
CA GLY A 43 6.03 15.23 -3.55
C GLY A 43 6.77 15.95 -2.43
N PRO A 44 7.20 17.21 -2.61
CA PRO A 44 7.86 17.96 -1.55
C PRO A 44 7.00 18.12 -0.28
N ILE A 45 5.70 18.36 -0.41
CA ILE A 45 4.78 18.47 0.73
C ILE A 45 4.76 17.15 1.52
N LEU A 46 4.63 16.02 0.83
CA LEU A 46 4.62 14.71 1.48
C LEU A 46 5.94 14.39 2.17
N ILE A 47 7.08 14.79 1.59
CA ILE A 47 8.39 14.65 2.23
C ILE A 47 8.45 15.45 3.52
N VAL A 48 8.04 16.73 3.50
CA VAL A 48 8.02 17.58 4.69
C VAL A 48 7.10 17.00 5.76
N VAL A 49 5.91 16.56 5.40
CA VAL A 49 4.97 15.93 6.34
C VAL A 49 5.55 14.64 6.92
N THR A 50 6.21 13.82 6.09
CA THR A 50 6.87 12.58 6.57
C THR A 50 7.95 12.88 7.60
N ILE A 51 8.83 13.85 7.33
CA ILE A 51 9.91 14.22 8.24
C ILE A 51 9.34 14.84 9.53
N ALA A 52 8.40 15.76 9.42
CA ALA A 52 7.80 16.43 10.58
C ALA A 52 7.05 15.42 11.49
N SER A 53 6.27 14.52 10.89
CA SER A 53 5.55 13.47 11.60
C SER A 53 6.51 12.47 12.25
N PHE A 54 7.59 12.08 11.58
CA PHE A 54 8.61 11.20 12.15
C PHE A 54 9.34 11.86 13.32
N ALA A 55 9.72 13.13 13.19
CA ALA A 55 10.32 13.91 14.27
C ALA A 55 9.37 14.00 15.48
N TYR A 56 8.08 14.22 15.22
CA TYR A 56 7.06 14.22 16.27
C TYR A 56 6.91 12.86 16.95
N ALA A 57 6.92 11.74 16.20
CA ALA A 57 6.87 10.39 16.76
C ALA A 57 8.11 10.02 17.56
N SER A 58 9.26 10.64 17.26
CA SER A 58 10.56 10.36 17.88
C SER A 58 10.85 11.20 19.13
N ARG A 59 9.97 12.15 19.48
CA ARG A 59 10.19 13.08 20.59
C ARG A 59 10.29 12.39 21.96
N ASP A 60 9.59 11.25 22.12
CA ASP A 60 9.50 10.51 23.39
C ASP A 60 10.52 9.36 23.49
N GLY A 61 11.59 9.41 22.69
CA GLY A 61 12.69 8.45 22.69
C GLY A 61 12.54 7.31 21.67
N LEU A 62 13.38 6.27 21.81
CA LEU A 62 13.44 5.13 20.87
C LEU A 62 12.19 4.26 20.91
N PHE A 63 11.60 4.16 22.07
CA PHE A 63 10.39 3.39 22.32
C PHE A 63 9.24 4.39 22.40
N GLY A 64 8.29 4.37 21.50
CA GLY A 64 7.12 5.25 21.53
C GLY A 64 6.35 5.14 22.85
N THR A 65 5.34 5.97 23.01
CA THR A 65 4.40 5.91 24.13
C THR A 65 3.06 5.31 23.70
N PRO A 66 2.24 4.79 24.64
CA PRO A 66 0.87 4.36 24.31
C PRO A 66 0.03 5.45 23.65
N GLU A 67 0.29 6.72 23.97
CA GLU A 67 -0.37 7.88 23.34
C GLU A 67 0.00 8.00 21.86
N ASN A 68 1.25 7.74 21.48
CA ASN A 68 1.71 7.73 20.10
C ASN A 68 0.96 6.69 19.24
N TYR A 69 0.56 5.57 19.84
CA TYR A 69 -0.20 4.51 19.14
C TYR A 69 -1.55 5.00 18.62
N TYR A 70 -2.22 5.87 19.35
CA TYR A 70 -3.53 6.42 18.97
C TYR A 70 -3.43 7.76 18.24
N SER A 71 -2.25 8.38 18.19
CA SER A 71 -2.03 9.67 17.55
C SER A 71 -1.89 9.53 16.03
N THR A 72 -2.78 10.20 15.30
CA THR A 72 -2.70 10.28 13.83
C THR A 72 -1.40 10.95 13.38
N TRP A 73 -0.95 11.97 14.12
CA TRP A 73 0.26 12.71 13.80
C TRP A 73 1.53 11.87 13.94
N SER A 74 1.59 11.00 14.94
CA SER A 74 2.72 10.10 15.16
C SER A 74 2.82 8.98 14.13
N ARG A 75 1.72 8.64 13.44
CA ARG A 75 1.65 7.56 12.44
C ARG A 75 1.56 8.06 11.00
N ALA A 76 1.38 9.37 10.80
CA ALA A 76 1.23 9.93 9.45
C ALA A 76 2.48 9.68 8.57
N TRP A 77 3.69 9.68 9.15
CA TRP A 77 4.93 9.44 8.42
C TRP A 77 4.98 8.05 7.76
N GLU A 78 4.39 7.02 8.36
CA GLU A 78 4.34 5.65 7.81
C GLU A 78 3.58 5.63 6.47
N LEU A 79 2.44 6.32 6.45
CA LEU A 79 1.55 6.38 5.30
C LEU A 79 2.06 7.37 4.23
N THR A 80 2.58 8.53 4.66
CA THR A 80 3.13 9.52 3.74
C THR A 80 4.43 9.05 3.11
N LEU A 81 5.25 8.25 3.81
CA LEU A 81 6.42 7.59 3.25
C LEU A 81 6.03 6.64 2.11
N GLY A 82 4.95 5.86 2.28
CA GLY A 82 4.40 5.03 1.21
C GLY A 82 3.99 5.86 -0.02
N ALA A 83 3.36 7.02 0.18
CA ALA A 83 3.01 7.93 -0.91
C ALA A 83 4.24 8.54 -1.60
N VAL A 84 5.28 8.90 -0.84
CA VAL A 84 6.57 9.36 -1.38
C VAL A 84 7.22 8.28 -2.24
N LEU A 85 7.18 7.02 -1.79
CA LEU A 85 7.71 5.88 -2.56
C LEU A 85 6.97 5.70 -3.89
N VAL A 86 5.66 5.90 -3.94
CA VAL A 86 4.90 5.84 -5.21
C VAL A 86 5.35 6.92 -6.17
N ILE A 87 5.61 8.14 -5.69
CA ILE A 87 6.01 9.28 -6.53
C ILE A 87 7.44 9.15 -7.04
N TYR A 88 8.36 8.72 -6.19
CA TYR A 88 9.80 8.75 -6.47
C TYR A 88 10.42 7.36 -6.67
N GLY A 89 9.83 6.31 -6.13
CA GLY A 89 10.37 4.95 -6.13
C GLY A 89 10.58 4.38 -7.53
N SER A 90 9.69 4.70 -8.48
CA SER A 90 9.83 4.29 -9.89
C SER A 90 11.07 4.86 -10.59
N ARG A 91 11.66 5.92 -10.05
CA ARG A 91 12.89 6.54 -10.56
C ARG A 91 14.16 5.91 -10.00
N LEU A 92 14.06 5.13 -8.93
CA LEU A 92 15.16 4.45 -8.27
C LEU A 92 15.44 3.11 -8.98
N GLN A 93 16.14 3.18 -10.11
CA GLN A 93 16.59 1.97 -10.79
C GLN A 93 17.87 1.47 -10.13
N MET A 94 17.79 0.30 -9.48
CA MET A 94 18.94 -0.33 -8.84
C MET A 94 19.51 -1.43 -9.75
N PRO A 95 20.85 -1.60 -9.80
CA PRO A 95 21.46 -2.75 -10.48
C PRO A 95 21.00 -4.05 -9.78
N GLN A 96 20.91 -5.12 -10.56
CA GLN A 96 20.36 -6.42 -10.17
C GLN A 96 20.89 -6.94 -8.81
N ARG A 97 22.21 -6.81 -8.60
CA ARG A 97 22.86 -7.28 -7.35
C ARG A 97 22.36 -6.48 -6.14
N LEU A 98 22.32 -5.16 -6.26
CA LEU A 98 21.89 -4.27 -5.18
C LEU A 98 20.39 -4.47 -4.85
N SER A 99 19.57 -4.67 -5.88
CA SER A 99 18.16 -5.00 -5.76
C SER A 99 17.94 -6.30 -4.97
N ASN A 100 18.71 -7.36 -5.28
CA ASN A 100 18.63 -8.62 -4.54
C ASN A 100 19.06 -8.48 -3.08
N ILE A 101 20.12 -7.73 -2.81
CA ILE A 101 20.58 -7.44 -1.45
C ILE A 101 19.51 -6.66 -0.68
N ALA A 102 18.92 -5.63 -1.31
CA ALA A 102 17.88 -4.83 -0.69
C ALA A 102 16.67 -5.69 -0.26
N VAL A 103 16.21 -6.60 -1.13
CA VAL A 103 15.11 -7.52 -0.79
C VAL A 103 15.51 -8.49 0.32
N ALA A 104 16.72 -9.06 0.28
CA ALA A 104 17.19 -9.98 1.32
C ALA A 104 17.30 -9.29 2.69
N VAL A 105 17.91 -8.11 2.72
CA VAL A 105 18.02 -7.29 3.95
C VAL A 105 16.64 -6.87 4.45
N GLY A 106 15.75 -6.46 3.55
CA GLY A 106 14.36 -6.09 3.90
C GLY A 106 13.58 -7.25 4.52
N LEU A 107 13.69 -8.46 3.95
CA LEU A 107 13.07 -9.66 4.52
C LEU A 107 13.67 -10.04 5.87
N ALA A 108 15.01 -9.94 6.01
CA ALA A 108 15.69 -10.17 7.29
C ALA A 108 15.23 -9.16 8.35
N ALA A 109 15.13 -7.87 8.00
CA ALA A 109 14.64 -6.83 8.91
C ALA A 109 13.20 -7.12 9.39
N LEU A 110 12.30 -7.54 8.49
CA LEU A 110 10.94 -7.94 8.86
C LEU A 110 10.92 -9.17 9.78
N ALA A 111 11.75 -10.19 9.49
CA ALA A 111 11.85 -11.37 10.34
C ALA A 111 12.42 -11.02 11.72
N CYS A 112 13.48 -10.19 11.78
CA CYS A 112 14.07 -9.72 13.03
C CYS A 112 13.10 -8.86 13.85
N THR A 113 12.16 -8.16 13.21
CA THR A 113 11.17 -7.35 13.93
C THR A 113 10.40 -8.18 14.95
N GLY A 114 9.96 -9.38 14.59
CA GLY A 114 9.24 -10.28 15.48
C GLY A 114 10.09 -10.85 16.63
N LEU A 115 11.43 -10.82 16.50
CA LEU A 115 12.36 -11.26 17.54
C LEU A 115 12.80 -10.12 18.49
N VAL A 116 12.92 -8.91 17.94
CA VAL A 116 13.44 -7.72 18.67
C VAL A 116 12.31 -6.99 19.40
N ILE A 117 11.11 -6.97 18.84
CA ILE A 117 9.98 -6.25 19.40
C ILE A 117 9.19 -7.20 20.29
N SER A 118 9.44 -7.10 21.61
CA SER A 118 8.66 -7.77 22.64
C SER A 118 7.52 -6.88 23.14
N ASP A 119 6.52 -7.48 23.79
CA ASP A 119 5.29 -6.82 24.29
C ASP A 119 5.55 -5.64 25.25
N THR A 120 6.77 -5.52 25.79
CA THR A 120 7.17 -4.44 26.68
C THR A 120 7.54 -3.14 25.95
N LEU A 121 7.67 -3.19 24.63
CA LEU A 121 8.07 -2.04 23.82
C LEU A 121 6.84 -1.34 23.23
N ALA A 122 6.62 -0.09 23.66
CA ALA A 122 5.54 0.72 23.13
C ALA A 122 5.83 1.11 21.66
N PHE A 123 4.81 1.03 20.79
CA PHE A 123 4.83 1.40 19.39
C PHE A 123 3.83 2.54 19.14
N PRO A 124 4.03 3.42 18.17
CA PRO A 124 5.16 3.64 17.29
C PRO A 124 6.23 4.58 17.88
N GLY A 125 7.50 4.26 17.61
CA GLY A 125 8.66 5.09 17.89
C GLY A 125 9.69 4.92 16.77
N PRO A 126 10.92 5.45 16.87
CA PRO A 126 11.98 5.25 15.89
C PRO A 126 12.27 3.78 15.56
N LEU A 127 11.98 2.86 16.48
CA LEU A 127 12.15 1.42 16.26
C LEU A 127 11.23 0.88 15.14
N SER A 128 10.13 1.55 14.85
CA SER A 128 9.25 1.21 13.71
C SER A 128 9.94 1.40 12.35
N LEU A 129 11.09 2.09 12.30
CA LEU A 129 11.93 2.12 11.10
C LEU A 129 12.42 0.73 10.68
N LEU A 130 12.54 -0.22 11.60
CA LEU A 130 13.01 -1.57 11.28
C LEU A 130 12.02 -2.29 10.33
N PRO A 131 10.74 -2.48 10.68
CA PRO A 131 9.78 -3.09 9.77
C PRO A 131 9.44 -2.22 8.56
N ILE A 132 9.31 -0.91 8.74
CA ILE A 132 8.94 -0.01 7.64
C ILE A 132 10.11 0.13 6.66
N GLY A 133 11.34 0.29 7.15
CA GLY A 133 12.55 0.29 6.34
C GLY A 133 12.73 -1.03 5.59
N GLY A 134 12.45 -2.17 6.23
CA GLY A 134 12.41 -3.47 5.59
C GLY A 134 11.42 -3.52 4.42
N ALA A 135 10.20 -3.05 4.63
CA ALA A 135 9.19 -2.96 3.57
C ALA A 135 9.62 -2.04 2.43
N VAL A 136 10.20 -0.88 2.74
CA VAL A 136 10.76 0.07 1.76
C VAL A 136 11.84 -0.60 0.90
N LEU A 137 12.78 -1.31 1.52
CA LEU A 137 13.85 -2.02 0.82
C LEU A 137 13.30 -3.09 -0.12
N ILE A 138 12.27 -3.84 0.29
CA ILE A 138 11.59 -4.83 -0.55
C ILE A 138 10.93 -4.15 -1.75
N ILE A 139 10.22 -3.04 -1.53
CA ILE A 139 9.52 -2.31 -2.61
C ILE A 139 10.52 -1.77 -3.63
N ILE A 140 11.59 -1.10 -3.18
CA ILE A 140 12.61 -0.52 -4.06
C ILE A 140 13.40 -1.63 -4.77
N GLY A 141 13.70 -2.73 -4.07
CA GLY A 141 14.41 -3.89 -4.60
C GLY A 141 13.55 -4.81 -5.48
N SER A 142 12.28 -4.54 -5.71
CA SER A 142 11.36 -5.43 -6.43
C SER A 142 11.70 -5.66 -7.91
N GLY A 143 12.58 -4.86 -8.51
CA GLY A 143 13.07 -5.02 -9.89
C GLY A 143 14.08 -6.17 -10.09
N GLY A 144 14.58 -6.80 -9.01
CA GLY A 144 15.59 -7.85 -9.06
C GLY A 144 15.03 -9.26 -9.32
N SER A 145 15.94 -10.22 -9.57
CA SER A 145 15.55 -11.64 -9.76
C SER A 145 14.93 -12.28 -8.51
N PHE A 146 15.23 -11.75 -7.32
CA PHE A 146 14.64 -12.19 -6.07
C PHE A 146 13.13 -11.89 -6.00
N SER A 147 12.64 -10.95 -6.83
CA SER A 147 11.21 -10.65 -6.96
C SER A 147 10.39 -11.87 -7.40
N ARG A 148 11.00 -12.87 -8.07
CA ARG A 148 10.33 -14.14 -8.42
C ARG A 148 9.85 -14.89 -7.20
N VAL A 149 10.57 -14.83 -6.08
CA VAL A 149 10.16 -15.45 -4.81
C VAL A 149 8.93 -14.74 -4.26
N LEU A 150 8.93 -13.40 -4.28
CA LEU A 150 7.82 -12.57 -3.83
C LEU A 150 6.58 -12.68 -4.75
N THR A 151 6.80 -12.96 -6.04
CA THR A 151 5.72 -13.19 -7.01
C THR A 151 5.35 -14.65 -7.17
N SER A 152 5.89 -15.55 -6.34
CA SER A 152 5.53 -16.96 -6.33
C SER A 152 4.05 -17.18 -6.00
N ARG A 153 3.51 -18.32 -6.37
CA ARG A 153 2.10 -18.65 -6.11
C ARG A 153 1.76 -18.61 -4.62
N ILE A 154 2.69 -19.07 -3.78
CA ILE A 154 2.52 -19.09 -2.32
C ILE A 154 2.52 -17.67 -1.75
N SER A 155 3.49 -16.83 -2.15
CA SER A 155 3.58 -15.45 -1.66
C SER A 155 2.35 -14.63 -2.08
N ARG A 156 1.86 -14.81 -3.30
CA ARG A 156 0.62 -14.16 -3.77
C ARG A 156 -0.59 -14.64 -2.99
N TRP A 157 -0.73 -15.95 -2.76
CA TRP A 157 -1.81 -16.51 -1.97
C TRP A 157 -1.79 -15.96 -0.54
N LEU A 158 -0.61 -15.93 0.13
CA LEU A 158 -0.47 -15.33 1.47
C LEU A 158 -0.84 -13.84 1.48
N GLY A 159 -0.44 -13.09 0.45
CA GLY A 159 -0.83 -11.68 0.31
C GLY A 159 -2.34 -11.50 0.14
N ASP A 160 -2.97 -12.36 -0.63
CA ASP A 160 -4.42 -12.31 -0.87
C ASP A 160 -5.23 -12.60 0.40
N ILE A 161 -4.75 -13.51 1.26
CA ILE A 161 -5.42 -13.88 2.52
C ILE A 161 -4.92 -13.09 3.73
N ALA A 162 -3.95 -12.19 3.59
CA ALA A 162 -3.31 -11.50 4.72
C ALA A 162 -4.31 -10.73 5.60
N TYR A 163 -5.27 -10.05 4.99
CA TYR A 163 -6.30 -9.30 5.72
C TYR A 163 -7.28 -10.21 6.48
N PRO A 164 -7.91 -11.22 5.87
CA PRO A 164 -8.70 -12.21 6.61
C PRO A 164 -7.90 -12.93 7.69
N LEU A 165 -6.62 -13.25 7.44
CA LEU A 165 -5.75 -13.88 8.42
C LEU A 165 -5.57 -13.01 9.66
N TYR A 166 -5.32 -11.71 9.47
CA TYR A 166 -5.26 -10.74 10.55
C TYR A 166 -6.56 -10.68 11.36
N LEU A 167 -7.72 -10.79 10.71
CA LEU A 167 -9.01 -10.76 11.39
C LEU A 167 -9.27 -12.02 12.22
N TRP A 168 -8.81 -13.21 11.77
CA TRP A 168 -9.11 -14.48 12.44
C TRP A 168 -8.10 -14.85 13.53
N HIS A 169 -6.80 -14.61 13.32
CA HIS A 169 -5.77 -15.12 14.25
C HIS A 169 -5.88 -14.52 15.65
N TRP A 170 -6.18 -13.22 15.76
CA TRP A 170 -6.25 -12.54 17.04
C TRP A 170 -7.45 -12.95 17.89
N PRO A 171 -8.70 -12.96 17.38
CA PRO A 171 -9.82 -13.48 18.14
C PRO A 171 -9.68 -14.95 18.54
N LEU A 172 -9.15 -15.79 17.66
CA LEU A 172 -8.91 -17.21 17.97
C LEU A 172 -7.89 -17.34 19.11
N LEU A 173 -6.79 -16.58 19.06
CA LEU A 173 -5.80 -16.58 20.11
C LEU A 173 -6.44 -16.26 21.48
N ILE A 174 -7.21 -15.18 21.55
CA ILE A 174 -7.89 -14.77 22.80
C ILE A 174 -8.88 -15.84 23.25
N ILE A 175 -9.75 -16.31 22.37
CA ILE A 175 -10.81 -17.28 22.70
C ILE A 175 -10.16 -18.56 23.25
N PHE A 176 -9.17 -19.11 22.59
CA PHE A 176 -8.53 -20.35 23.03
C PHE A 176 -7.71 -20.16 24.30
N THR A 177 -7.01 -19.06 24.47
CA THR A 177 -6.24 -18.77 25.69
C THR A 177 -7.17 -18.65 26.91
N VAL A 178 -8.29 -17.91 26.77
CA VAL A 178 -9.29 -17.75 27.83
C VAL A 178 -10.04 -19.07 28.11
N ALA A 179 -10.46 -19.78 27.07
CA ALA A 179 -11.21 -21.03 27.22
C ALA A 179 -10.39 -22.15 27.90
N LEU A 180 -9.08 -22.14 27.71
CA LEU A 180 -8.15 -23.11 28.34
C LEU A 180 -7.59 -22.61 29.69
N GLY A 181 -7.92 -21.38 30.12
CA GLY A 181 -7.45 -20.80 31.37
C GLY A 181 -5.93 -20.60 31.42
N LEU A 182 -5.32 -20.35 30.26
CA LEU A 182 -3.87 -20.21 30.14
C LEU A 182 -3.45 -18.75 30.36
N GLU A 183 -2.46 -18.51 31.20
CA GLU A 183 -1.85 -17.16 31.36
C GLU A 183 -1.02 -16.77 30.11
N THR A 184 -0.31 -17.74 29.54
CA THR A 184 0.47 -17.57 28.31
C THR A 184 0.21 -18.74 27.35
N PRO A 185 -0.05 -18.48 26.05
CA PRO A 185 -0.29 -19.54 25.10
C PRO A 185 1.01 -20.33 24.83
N PRO A 186 0.99 -21.68 24.97
CA PRO A 186 2.14 -22.50 24.62
C PRO A 186 2.37 -22.48 23.11
N TRP A 187 3.61 -22.65 22.67
CA TRP A 187 4.01 -22.56 21.26
C TRP A 187 3.21 -23.47 20.31
N TRP A 188 2.85 -24.70 20.75
CA TRP A 188 2.05 -25.63 19.95
C TRP A 188 0.62 -25.12 19.70
N LEU A 189 0.03 -24.45 20.69
CA LEU A 189 -1.29 -23.80 20.53
C LEU A 189 -1.22 -22.69 19.49
N GLY A 190 -0.15 -21.89 19.51
CA GLY A 190 0.12 -20.87 18.48
C GLY A 190 0.16 -21.47 17.08
N VAL A 191 0.83 -22.61 16.88
CA VAL A 191 0.88 -23.30 15.60
C VAL A 191 -0.51 -23.77 15.14
N ILE A 192 -1.31 -24.35 16.04
CA ILE A 192 -2.68 -24.77 15.74
C ILE A 192 -3.54 -23.57 15.36
N ILE A 193 -3.46 -22.46 16.13
CA ILE A 193 -4.23 -21.25 15.85
C ILE A 193 -3.86 -20.66 14.47
N ILE A 194 -2.58 -20.62 14.14
CA ILE A 194 -2.14 -20.16 12.81
C ILE A 194 -2.69 -21.07 11.72
N ALA A 195 -2.62 -22.39 11.87
CA ALA A 195 -3.13 -23.33 10.87
C ALA A 195 -4.65 -23.17 10.65
N VAL A 196 -5.42 -23.08 11.75
CA VAL A 196 -6.88 -22.83 11.69
C VAL A 196 -7.19 -21.47 11.07
N SER A 197 -6.44 -20.42 11.47
CA SER A 197 -6.60 -19.08 10.93
C SER A 197 -6.33 -19.02 9.44
N LEU A 198 -5.31 -19.72 8.93
CA LEU A 198 -5.03 -19.84 7.49
C LEU A 198 -6.19 -20.47 6.73
N GLY A 199 -6.76 -21.56 7.26
CA GLY A 199 -7.93 -22.21 6.66
C GLY A 199 -9.16 -21.27 6.62
N LEU A 200 -9.48 -20.63 7.73
CA LEU A 200 -10.60 -19.67 7.82
C LEU A 200 -10.38 -18.44 6.94
N ALA A 201 -9.13 -17.96 6.86
CA ALA A 201 -8.77 -16.82 6.01
C ALA A 201 -8.97 -17.15 4.52
N ASP A 202 -8.54 -18.36 4.07
CA ASP A 202 -8.72 -18.80 2.70
C ASP A 202 -10.21 -18.94 2.34
N VAL A 203 -11.01 -19.54 3.25
CA VAL A 203 -12.47 -19.63 3.09
C VAL A 203 -13.11 -18.23 3.00
N THR A 204 -12.77 -17.34 3.94
CA THR A 204 -13.29 -15.96 3.95
C THR A 204 -12.89 -15.21 2.68
N HIS A 205 -11.64 -15.35 2.24
CA HIS A 205 -11.19 -14.72 1.00
C HIS A 205 -11.98 -15.22 -0.21
N ARG A 206 -12.20 -16.53 -0.34
CA ARG A 206 -12.89 -17.11 -1.50
C ARG A 206 -14.38 -16.82 -1.54
N PHE A 207 -15.06 -16.90 -0.41
CA PHE A 207 -16.53 -16.84 -0.35
C PHE A 207 -17.06 -15.44 -0.02
N VAL A 208 -16.29 -14.60 0.64
CA VAL A 208 -16.74 -13.25 1.05
C VAL A 208 -16.01 -12.17 0.28
N GLU A 209 -14.68 -12.11 0.39
CA GLU A 209 -13.92 -10.99 -0.17
C GLU A 209 -13.91 -10.99 -1.71
N LYS A 210 -13.60 -12.12 -2.30
CA LYS A 210 -13.49 -12.24 -3.76
C LYS A 210 -14.78 -11.91 -4.52
N PRO A 211 -15.96 -12.41 -4.13
CA PRO A 211 -17.22 -12.03 -4.81
C PRO A 211 -17.57 -10.56 -4.61
N LEU A 212 -17.41 -10.00 -3.39
CA LEU A 212 -17.66 -8.59 -3.13
C LEU A 212 -16.74 -7.67 -3.93
N ARG A 213 -15.48 -8.05 -4.09
CA ARG A 213 -14.48 -7.30 -4.86
C ARG A 213 -14.75 -7.37 -6.37
N GLN A 214 -15.31 -8.47 -6.88
CA GLN A 214 -15.65 -8.62 -8.31
C GLN A 214 -16.87 -7.81 -8.70
N HIS A 215 -17.88 -7.68 -7.84
CA HIS A 215 -19.06 -6.82 -8.09
C HIS A 215 -18.68 -5.34 -8.25
N ARG A 216 -17.58 -4.90 -7.64
CA ARG A 216 -17.08 -3.51 -7.76
C ARG A 216 -16.29 -3.25 -9.05
N LYS A 217 -15.90 -4.30 -9.79
CA LYS A 217 -15.12 -4.21 -11.03
C LYS A 217 -15.97 -4.16 -12.31
N ARG A 218 -17.26 -3.87 -12.25
CA ARG A 218 -17.98 -3.45 -13.46
C ARG A 218 -17.41 -2.09 -13.88
N PRO A 219 -16.71 -2.01 -15.02
CA PRO A 219 -16.16 -0.75 -15.47
C PRO A 219 -17.32 0.17 -15.82
N LEU A 220 -17.42 1.30 -15.12
CA LEU A 220 -18.25 2.44 -15.52
C LEU A 220 -17.82 2.99 -16.90
N ALA A 221 -16.72 2.45 -17.45
CA ALA A 221 -16.11 2.88 -18.69
C ALA A 221 -16.87 2.40 -19.96
N ASP A 222 -17.58 1.27 -19.89
CA ASP A 222 -18.29 0.76 -21.06
C ASP A 222 -19.65 1.44 -21.30
N ASP A 223 -20.18 2.15 -20.29
CA ASP A 223 -21.46 2.86 -20.38
C ASP A 223 -21.31 4.35 -20.76
N LEU A 224 -20.10 4.86 -20.93
CA LEU A 224 -19.91 6.22 -21.39
C LEU A 224 -20.13 6.30 -22.91
N PRO A 225 -21.09 7.13 -23.39
CA PRO A 225 -21.43 7.25 -24.81
C PRO A 225 -20.27 7.71 -25.70
N VAL A 226 -19.18 8.22 -25.09
CA VAL A 226 -17.97 8.65 -25.79
C VAL A 226 -17.20 7.49 -26.44
N HIS A 227 -17.20 6.29 -25.82
CA HIS A 227 -16.51 5.13 -26.38
C HIS A 227 -17.26 4.48 -27.54
N ARG A 228 -18.59 4.55 -27.59
CA ARG A 228 -19.39 4.09 -28.74
C ARG A 228 -19.14 4.93 -29.97
N GLY A 229 -19.01 6.25 -29.82
CA GLY A 229 -18.69 7.14 -30.94
C GLY A 229 -17.30 6.95 -31.55
N LEU A 230 -16.31 6.60 -30.74
CA LEU A 230 -14.93 6.34 -31.22
C LEU A 230 -14.78 4.98 -31.90
N ALA A 231 -15.51 3.96 -31.47
CA ALA A 231 -15.56 2.66 -32.12
C ALA A 231 -16.23 2.77 -33.50
N ASP A 232 -17.33 3.53 -33.59
CA ASP A 232 -18.08 3.73 -34.85
C ASP A 232 -17.30 4.56 -35.89
N LEU A 233 -16.49 5.51 -35.44
CA LEU A 233 -15.56 6.29 -36.28
C LEU A 233 -14.38 5.44 -36.80
N ARG A 234 -13.93 4.44 -36.05
CA ARG A 234 -12.88 3.52 -36.50
C ARG A 234 -13.39 2.53 -37.57
N THR A 235 -14.59 2.03 -37.40
CA THR A 235 -15.22 1.13 -38.39
C THR A 235 -15.56 1.86 -39.69
N ARG A 236 -16.04 3.10 -39.64
CA ARG A 236 -16.27 3.93 -40.82
C ARG A 236 -15.00 4.31 -41.58
N LYS A 237 -13.89 4.59 -40.92
CA LYS A 237 -12.59 4.84 -41.56
C LYS A 237 -11.95 3.58 -42.18
N GLY A 238 -12.26 2.40 -41.64
CA GLY A 238 -11.83 1.12 -42.22
C GLY A 238 -12.61 0.80 -43.53
N ALA A 239 -13.91 1.06 -43.54
CA ALA A 239 -14.74 0.84 -44.71
C ALA A 239 -14.45 1.80 -45.90
N ALA A 240 -14.07 3.06 -45.57
CA ALA A 240 -13.72 4.04 -46.62
C ALA A 240 -12.37 3.79 -47.31
N ARG A 241 -11.46 3.01 -46.69
CA ARG A 241 -10.18 2.61 -47.31
C ARG A 241 -10.24 1.34 -48.15
N GLY A 242 -11.34 0.58 -48.08
CA GLY A 242 -11.51 -0.66 -48.86
C GLY A 242 -12.12 -0.46 -50.25
N VAL A 243 -12.61 0.73 -50.60
CA VAL A 243 -13.29 1.00 -51.90
C VAL A 243 -12.39 1.73 -52.91
N GLY A 244 -11.17 2.08 -52.57
CA GLY A 244 -10.24 2.83 -53.44
C GLY A 244 -9.19 1.98 -54.18
N GLY A 245 -9.33 0.67 -54.25
CA GLY A 245 -8.32 -0.23 -54.79
C GLY A 245 -8.74 -1.10 -55.99
N CYS A 246 -9.64 -0.63 -56.87
CA CYS A 246 -9.90 -1.25 -58.20
C CYS A 246 -10.23 -0.16 -59.20
N LEU A 247 -9.25 0.40 -59.87
CA LEU A 247 -9.22 0.94 -61.22
C LEU A 247 -7.76 1.10 -61.67
#